data_ad235c6d6e3310fc832a69ac2a91a664
#
_entry.id   ad235c6d6e3310fc832a69ac2a91a664
#
_cell.length_a   1.000
_cell.length_b   1.000
_cell.length_c   1.000
_cell.angle_alpha   90.00
_cell.angle_beta   90.00
_cell.angle_gamma   90.00
#
_symmetry.space_group_name_H-M   'P 1'
#
loop_
_entity.id
_entity.type
_entity.pdbx_description
1 polymer ?
#
loop_
_entity_poly.entity_id
_entity_poly.type
_entity_poly.pdbx_seq_one_letter_code
_entity_poly.pdbx_strand_id
1 'polypeptide(L)' 'MSAALITQEQALTNFRRVLDAARERRDRDRAAGRLDPAAELVLRRIERRQRAERAATAAHRAAA' A
#
# COMPACT_ATOMS: atom_id res chain seq x y z
N MET A 1 20.51 -13.99 -26.56
CA MET A 1 20.74 -14.42 -25.20
C MET A 1 19.56 -14.01 -24.32
N SER A 2 18.99 -14.96 -23.67
CA SER A 2 17.82 -14.72 -22.80
C SER A 2 18.18 -14.36 -21.38
N ALA A 3 19.45 -14.06 -21.11
CA ALA A 3 19.95 -13.78 -19.78
C ALA A 3 19.23 -12.58 -19.10
N ALA A 4 18.67 -11.70 -19.90
CA ALA A 4 17.95 -10.54 -19.40
C ALA A 4 16.49 -10.82 -19.09
N LEU A 5 15.97 -12.00 -19.41
CA LEU A 5 14.58 -12.31 -19.16
C LEU A 5 14.34 -12.60 -17.69
N ILE A 6 13.48 -11.81 -17.10
CA ILE A 6 13.04 -11.98 -15.73
C ILE A 6 11.76 -12.81 -15.75
N THR A 7 11.65 -13.82 -14.90
CA THR A 7 10.42 -14.59 -14.78
C THR A 7 9.31 -13.70 -14.19
N GLN A 8 8.07 -14.08 -14.42
CA GLN A 8 6.93 -13.38 -13.85
C GLN A 8 7.00 -13.33 -12.32
N GLU A 9 7.45 -14.42 -11.70
CA GLU A 9 7.63 -14.47 -10.24
C GLU A 9 8.69 -13.48 -9.76
N GLN A 10 9.81 -13.41 -10.48
CA GLN A 10 10.89 -12.47 -10.14
C GLN A 10 10.41 -11.02 -10.30
N ALA A 11 9.65 -10.75 -11.35
CA ALA A 11 9.09 -9.42 -11.59
C ALA A 11 8.14 -9.01 -10.45
N LEU A 12 7.28 -9.93 -10.00
CA LEU A 12 6.36 -9.68 -8.90
C LEU A 12 7.10 -9.48 -7.58
N THR A 13 8.13 -10.28 -7.32
CA THR A 13 8.95 -10.16 -6.13
C THR A 13 9.67 -8.82 -6.10
N ASN A 14 10.24 -8.41 -7.22
CA ASN A 14 10.92 -7.13 -7.35
C ASN A 14 9.95 -5.96 -7.16
N PHE A 15 8.77 -6.05 -7.74
CA PHE A 15 7.72 -5.04 -7.60
C PHE A 15 7.30 -4.88 -6.15
N ARG A 16 7.07 -5.98 -5.45
CA ARG A 16 6.70 -5.96 -4.03
C ARG A 16 7.78 -5.32 -3.18
N ARG A 17 9.04 -5.65 -3.46
CA ARG A 17 10.18 -5.07 -2.75
C ARG A 17 10.24 -3.56 -2.91
N VAL A 18 10.08 -3.08 -4.13
CA VAL A 18 10.07 -1.65 -4.43
C VAL A 18 8.90 -0.96 -3.74
N LEU A 19 7.72 -1.57 -3.79
CA LEU A 19 6.51 -1.03 -3.18
C LEU A 19 6.64 -0.96 -1.65
N ASP A 20 7.18 -2.02 -1.04
CA ASP A 20 7.39 -2.07 0.41
C ASP A 20 8.39 -1.00 0.86
N ALA A 21 9.49 -0.82 0.11
CA ALA A 21 10.46 0.22 0.41
C ALA A 21 9.85 1.62 0.29
N ALA A 22 9.00 1.83 -0.70
CA ALA A 22 8.29 3.10 -0.87
C ALA A 22 7.33 3.37 0.28
N ARG A 23 6.61 2.34 0.75
CA ARG A 23 5.70 2.44 1.89
C ARG A 23 6.44 2.75 3.17
N GLU A 24 7.56 2.09 3.41
CA GLU A 24 8.40 2.34 4.58
C GLU A 24 8.93 3.77 4.60
N ARG A 25 9.37 4.28 3.47
CA ARG A 25 9.84 5.65 3.34
C ARG A 25 8.73 6.64 3.62
N ARG A 26 7.56 6.41 3.05
CA ARG A 26 6.35 7.21 3.29
C ARG A 26 6.02 7.25 4.78
N ASP A 27 6.03 6.09 5.43
CA ASP A 27 5.67 5.98 6.85
C ASP A 27 6.67 6.70 7.75
N ARG A 28 7.97 6.61 7.42
CA ARG A 28 8.99 7.36 8.14
C ARG A 28 8.81 8.86 7.97
N ASP A 29 8.54 9.31 6.76
CA ASP A 29 8.34 10.73 6.48
C ASP A 29 7.09 11.25 7.18
N ARG A 30 6.03 10.44 7.19
CA ARG A 30 4.78 10.78 7.90
C ARG A 30 5.02 10.91 9.40
N ALA A 31 5.71 9.95 9.99
CA ALA A 31 6.02 9.95 11.42
C ALA A 31 6.89 11.14 11.82
N ALA A 32 7.78 11.58 10.93
CA ALA A 32 8.65 12.72 11.16
C ALA A 32 8.02 14.07 10.77
N GLY A 33 6.76 14.07 10.30
CA GLY A 33 6.09 15.28 9.86
C GLY A 33 6.62 15.89 8.56
N ARG A 34 7.36 15.09 7.77
CA ARG A 34 7.96 15.54 6.52
C ARG A 34 7.12 15.22 5.28
N LEU A 35 6.01 14.53 5.47
CA LEU A 35 5.18 14.17 4.34
C LEU A 35 4.45 15.40 3.81
N ASP A 36 4.39 15.53 2.49
CA ASP A 36 3.66 16.60 1.84
C ASP A 36 2.19 16.61 2.29
N PRO A 37 1.62 17.78 2.62
CA PRO A 37 0.22 17.87 3.08
C PRO A 37 -0.79 17.27 2.11
N ALA A 38 -0.57 17.39 0.81
CA ALA A 38 -1.46 16.82 -0.19
C ALA A 38 -1.41 15.29 -0.13
N ALA A 39 -0.21 14.72 0.03
CA ALA A 39 -0.02 13.28 0.18
C ALA A 39 -0.67 12.77 1.48
N GLU A 40 -0.57 13.52 2.56
CA GLU A 40 -1.20 13.19 3.84
C GLU A 40 -2.73 13.12 3.69
N LEU A 41 -3.32 14.05 2.98
CA LEU A 41 -4.77 14.06 2.72
C LEU A 41 -5.19 12.83 1.91
N VAL A 42 -4.42 12.47 0.90
CA VAL A 42 -4.68 11.27 0.07
C VAL A 42 -4.62 10.03 0.94
N LEU A 43 -3.59 9.90 1.79
CA LEU A 43 -3.43 8.75 2.69
C LEU A 43 -4.60 8.63 3.66
N ARG A 44 -5.03 9.74 4.25
CA ARG A 44 -6.18 9.75 5.17
C ARG A 44 -7.46 9.31 4.47
N ARG A 45 -7.62 9.70 3.22
CA ARG A 45 -8.77 9.32 2.40
C ARG A 45 -8.76 7.82 2.10
N ILE A 46 -7.59 7.28 1.74
CA ILE A 46 -7.41 5.85 1.50
C ILE A 46 -7.67 5.04 2.77
N GLU A 47 -7.11 5.46 3.89
CA GLU A 47 -7.28 4.79 5.18
C GLU A 47 -8.75 4.78 5.62
N ARG A 48 -9.46 5.88 5.37
CA ARG A 48 -10.89 5.98 5.68
C ARG A 48 -11.70 5.02 4.83
N ARG A 49 -11.38 4.94 3.54
CA ARG A 49 -12.03 3.98 2.64
C ARG A 49 -11.77 2.54 3.08
N GLN A 50 -10.53 2.21 3.42
CA GLN A 50 -10.17 0.87 3.87
C GLN A 50 -10.90 0.48 5.15
N ARG A 51 -11.04 1.41 6.10
CA ARG A 51 -11.81 1.16 7.32
C ARG A 51 -13.28 0.92 7.02
N ALA A 52 -13.86 1.69 6.12
CA ALA A 52 -15.25 1.51 5.71
C ALA A 52 -15.46 0.16 5.02
N GLU A 53 -14.54 -0.25 4.17
CA GLU A 53 -14.59 -1.54 3.50
C GLU A 53 -14.50 -2.70 4.49
N ARG A 54 -13.60 -2.60 5.48
CA ARG A 54 -13.47 -3.61 6.53
C ARG A 54 -14.73 -3.70 7.38
N ALA A 55 -15.31 -2.57 7.73
CA ALA A 55 -16.55 -2.50 8.50
C ALA A 55 -17.71 -3.12 7.71
N ALA A 56 -17.82 -2.83 6.43
CA ALA A 56 -18.84 -3.41 5.56
C ALA A 56 -18.67 -4.93 5.43
N THR A 57 -17.43 -5.40 5.27
CA THR A 57 -17.13 -6.83 5.21
C THR A 57 -17.49 -7.52 6.53
N ALA A 58 -17.13 -6.93 7.66
CA ALA A 58 -17.45 -7.48 8.97
C ALA A 58 -18.97 -7.55 9.21
N ALA A 59 -19.69 -6.49 8.82
CA ALA A 59 -21.15 -6.47 8.93
C ALA A 59 -21.80 -7.53 8.06
N HIS A 60 -21.28 -7.72 6.83
CA HIS A 60 -21.78 -8.75 5.92
C HIS A 60 -21.55 -10.15 6.49
N ARG A 61 -20.38 -10.41 7.06
CA ARG A 61 -20.07 -11.69 7.70
C ARG A 61 -20.98 -11.95 8.90
N ALA A 62 -21.24 -10.93 9.70
CA ALA A 62 -22.10 -11.04 10.87
C ALA A 62 -23.56 -11.31 10.48
N ALA A 63 -24.00 -10.82 9.32
CA ALA A 63 -25.36 -11.02 8.83
C ALA A 63 -25.58 -12.38 8.14
N ALA A 64 -24.50 -13.07 7.80
CA ALA A 64 -24.58 -14.35 7.08
C ALA A 64 -24.95 -15.53 7.95
#